data_157287f1133cd5e514dbe29c93adaf8e
#
_entry.id   157287f1133cd5e514dbe29c93adaf8e
#
_cell.length_a   1.000
_cell.length_b   1.000
_cell.length_c   1.000
_cell.angle_alpha   90.00
_cell.angle_beta   90.00
_cell.angle_gamma   90.00
#
_symmetry.space_group_name_H-M   'P 1'
#
loop_
_entity.id
_entity.type
_entity.pdbx_description
1 polymer ?
#
loop_
_entity_poly.entity_id
_entity_poly.type
_entity_poly.pdbx_seq_one_letter_code
_entity_poly.pdbx_strand_id
1 'polypeptide(L)'
;MAAVGALIMLATSVPYIIGMVSETADMRFGGFLFGVYDINSYVAKMRYGAYDGWLLRLVYTHEAHQGGFVYTYYLALGKLAALLSGGGPRLSTSILIAAYHAARIVCGLLLLGVMYRFMAEFLDRAAGRRLAWIIAAIMGGLGWTLFLVTAIDPTFKSQFNLEANAFATTPIELYLPESATFLILYGFPHLAFARALLLTGWLLFFGARERKSWKLALAAGLAWLGMGLIVPFYGALLGVQIGAWLVGLWIVEKRLPVEAFFHAVLAGVPPGAVVLYNAWLFTANPVFAGWGAQNVLNAPPPLDLLLAYIALIGLSIPALVGLFQEGLTEKTLLLVVWPLVAALMVYLPTNVQRRLLEGVIVPLSILAAMGVGKLVGGEASRIKRLLVGGLLALLLPSTAILLGGGAIAASNPAPPIFHPTDELAALDWLRREALIGGLVFSTFESGNDIPMYAGVRVYAGHSVETNDFAEKSEVALGFYEDGLTDGARRDLLEEVGAEYLWIGPPEREAMCDTTGCFDPARLGLVEVYRQGEYMIYKVGE
;
A
#
# COMPACT_ATOMS: atom_id res chain seq x y z
N MET A 1 -18.32 19.71 -2.61
CA MET A 1 -17.46 18.55 -2.27
C MET A 1 -16.18 18.51 -3.09
N ALA A 2 -16.19 18.83 -4.41
CA ALA A 2 -14.96 18.86 -5.21
C ALA A 2 -13.86 19.77 -4.59
N ALA A 3 -14.21 21.00 -4.20
CA ALA A 3 -13.26 21.92 -3.54
C ALA A 3 -12.69 21.34 -2.22
N VAL A 4 -13.53 20.67 -1.42
CA VAL A 4 -13.06 20.04 -0.18
C VAL A 4 -12.15 18.84 -0.49
N GLY A 5 -12.46 18.05 -1.52
CA GLY A 5 -11.58 16.97 -1.98
C GLY A 5 -10.23 17.50 -2.47
N ALA A 6 -10.23 18.61 -3.22
CA ALA A 6 -8.99 19.26 -3.64
C ALA A 6 -8.18 19.77 -2.43
N LEU A 7 -8.85 20.35 -1.41
CA LEU A 7 -8.18 20.77 -0.16
C LEU A 7 -7.59 19.58 0.61
N ILE A 8 -8.28 18.44 0.67
CA ILE A 8 -7.73 17.22 1.28
C ILE A 8 -6.47 16.80 0.53
N MET A 9 -6.51 16.70 -0.81
CA MET A 9 -5.33 16.32 -1.61
C MET A 9 -4.20 17.33 -1.49
N LEU A 10 -4.52 18.63 -1.38
CA LEU A 10 -3.52 19.67 -1.11
C LEU A 10 -2.87 19.45 0.28
N ALA A 11 -3.67 19.22 1.31
CA ALA A 11 -3.17 18.96 2.67
C ALA A 11 -2.23 17.73 2.69
N THR A 12 -2.61 16.64 2.00
CA THR A 12 -1.72 15.46 1.86
C THR A 12 -0.44 15.76 1.08
N SER A 13 -0.37 16.83 0.31
CA SER A 13 0.80 17.21 -0.48
C SER A 13 1.75 18.16 0.26
N VAL A 14 1.30 18.81 1.33
CA VAL A 14 2.12 19.76 2.10
C VAL A 14 3.42 19.14 2.62
N PRO A 15 3.44 17.95 3.26
CA PRO A 15 4.69 17.35 3.74
C PRO A 15 5.68 17.06 2.60
N TYR A 16 5.21 16.65 1.42
CA TYR A 16 6.08 16.43 0.25
C TYR A 16 6.68 17.74 -0.27
N ILE A 17 5.91 18.84 -0.27
CA ILE A 17 6.43 20.17 -0.62
C ILE A 17 7.49 20.61 0.39
N ILE A 18 7.26 20.37 1.68
CA ILE A 18 8.25 20.64 2.73
C ILE A 18 9.55 19.88 2.44
N GLY A 19 9.46 18.58 2.10
CA GLY A 19 10.66 17.79 1.73
C GLY A 19 11.44 18.39 0.58
N MET A 20 10.76 18.83 -0.48
CA MET A 20 11.41 19.49 -1.62
C MET A 20 12.10 20.81 -1.23
N VAL A 21 11.50 21.58 -0.32
CA VAL A 21 12.07 22.88 0.13
C VAL A 21 13.18 22.67 1.16
N SER A 22 13.19 21.54 1.86
CA SER A 22 14.20 21.19 2.87
C SER A 22 15.49 20.59 2.28
N GLU A 23 15.59 20.44 0.95
CA GLU A 23 16.82 19.99 0.30
C GLU A 23 18.02 20.89 0.65
N THR A 24 19.18 20.27 0.79
CA THR A 24 20.45 20.97 1.03
C THR A 24 21.42 20.79 -0.14
N ALA A 25 22.62 21.34 -0.05
CA ALA A 25 23.64 21.10 -1.07
C ALA A 25 24.00 19.60 -1.16
N ASP A 26 24.00 18.91 -0.02
CA ASP A 26 24.51 17.54 0.11
C ASP A 26 23.40 16.48 0.15
N MET A 27 22.13 16.87 0.42
CA MET A 27 21.01 15.95 0.58
C MET A 27 19.82 16.34 -0.31
N ARG A 28 19.29 15.39 -1.05
CA ARG A 28 18.13 15.54 -1.92
C ARG A 28 16.96 14.72 -1.43
N PHE A 29 15.77 15.27 -1.55
CA PHE A 29 14.54 14.60 -1.16
C PHE A 29 14.22 13.44 -2.12
N GLY A 30 14.08 12.21 -1.58
CA GLY A 30 13.79 11.00 -2.34
C GLY A 30 12.35 10.93 -2.91
N GLY A 31 11.50 11.90 -2.56
CA GLY A 31 10.13 12.00 -3.06
C GLY A 31 9.07 11.33 -2.17
N PHE A 32 9.46 10.59 -1.14
CA PHE A 32 8.54 9.79 -0.33
C PHE A 32 8.79 9.96 1.17
N LEU A 33 7.71 9.86 1.98
CA LEU A 33 7.74 10.13 3.42
C LEU A 33 7.23 8.95 4.25
N PHE A 34 6.54 8.02 3.62
CA PHE A 34 5.91 6.89 4.30
C PHE A 34 6.12 5.62 3.48
N GLY A 35 6.52 4.51 4.12
CA GLY A 35 6.75 3.25 3.44
C GLY A 35 7.79 3.37 2.31
N VAL A 36 8.89 4.10 2.55
CA VAL A 36 9.89 4.44 1.53
C VAL A 36 10.36 3.19 0.78
N TYR A 37 10.72 2.13 1.50
CA TYR A 37 11.19 0.87 0.90
C TYR A 37 10.15 0.22 -0.02
N ASP A 38 8.87 0.19 0.40
CA ASP A 38 7.78 -0.32 -0.45
C ASP A 38 7.57 0.56 -1.69
N ILE A 39 7.62 1.89 -1.53
CA ILE A 39 7.40 2.81 -2.65
C ILE A 39 8.58 2.79 -3.62
N ASN A 40 9.81 2.61 -3.15
CA ASN A 40 10.97 2.39 -4.00
C ASN A 40 10.74 1.17 -4.92
N SER A 41 10.21 0.08 -4.36
CA SER A 41 9.82 -1.10 -5.11
C SER A 41 8.71 -0.79 -6.14
N TYR A 42 7.73 0.04 -5.80
CA TYR A 42 6.70 0.45 -6.77
C TYR A 42 7.27 1.29 -7.92
N VAL A 43 8.17 2.22 -7.62
CA VAL A 43 8.84 3.02 -8.66
C VAL A 43 9.79 2.17 -9.51
N ALA A 44 10.47 1.18 -8.91
CA ALA A 44 11.26 0.19 -9.66
C ALA A 44 10.38 -0.58 -10.67
N LYS A 45 9.14 -0.96 -10.28
CA LYS A 45 8.16 -1.57 -11.20
C LYS A 45 7.66 -0.59 -12.28
N MET A 46 7.51 0.70 -11.95
CA MET A 46 7.22 1.71 -12.97
C MET A 46 8.37 1.81 -13.98
N ARG A 47 9.60 1.83 -13.50
CA ARG A 47 10.80 1.81 -14.36
C ARG A 47 10.82 0.55 -15.22
N TYR A 48 10.60 -0.63 -14.63
CA TYR A 48 10.47 -1.88 -15.38
C TYR A 48 9.40 -1.77 -16.48
N GLY A 49 8.22 -1.25 -16.14
CA GLY A 49 7.15 -1.00 -17.11
C GLY A 49 7.53 -0.07 -18.25
N ALA A 50 8.44 0.89 -18.02
CA ALA A 50 8.88 1.83 -19.06
C ALA A 50 9.77 1.17 -20.12
N TYR A 51 10.49 0.11 -19.82
CA TYR A 51 11.44 -0.52 -20.74
C TYR A 51 11.10 -1.96 -21.16
N ASP A 52 10.26 -2.69 -20.39
CA ASP A 52 9.93 -4.08 -20.65
C ASP A 52 8.42 -4.29 -20.88
N GLY A 53 8.03 -5.55 -20.94
CA GLY A 53 6.66 -5.99 -21.22
C GLY A 53 5.67 -5.74 -20.09
N TRP A 54 4.60 -6.56 -20.12
CA TRP A 54 3.55 -6.58 -19.11
C TRP A 54 3.75 -7.72 -18.08
N LEU A 55 4.77 -8.54 -18.26
CA LEU A 55 5.09 -9.66 -17.38
C LEU A 55 6.26 -9.26 -16.49
N LEU A 56 5.95 -8.89 -15.25
CA LEU A 56 6.95 -8.44 -14.28
C LEU A 56 7.86 -9.59 -13.88
N ARG A 57 9.17 -9.39 -13.97
CA ARG A 57 10.19 -10.14 -13.24
C ARG A 57 10.57 -9.37 -11.99
N LEU A 58 10.75 -10.06 -10.87
CA LEU A 58 11.18 -9.44 -9.62
C LEU A 58 12.60 -8.88 -9.79
N VAL A 59 12.81 -7.63 -9.38
CA VAL A 59 14.09 -6.94 -9.55
C VAL A 59 14.96 -7.00 -8.30
N TYR A 60 14.39 -7.45 -7.18
CA TYR A 60 15.08 -7.59 -5.89
C TYR A 60 15.56 -9.02 -5.64
N THR A 61 15.84 -9.76 -6.71
CA THR A 61 16.31 -11.14 -6.61
C THR A 61 17.17 -11.50 -7.83
N HIS A 62 18.17 -12.35 -7.64
CA HIS A 62 19.07 -12.74 -8.71
C HIS A 62 18.55 -13.93 -9.53
N GLU A 63 17.63 -14.73 -8.96
CA GLU A 63 17.13 -15.95 -9.59
C GLU A 63 16.47 -15.67 -10.94
N ALA A 64 16.85 -16.46 -11.93
CA ALA A 64 16.21 -16.43 -13.23
C ALA A 64 14.79 -17.01 -13.15
N HIS A 65 13.80 -16.27 -13.60
CA HIS A 65 12.40 -16.72 -13.60
C HIS A 65 11.59 -16.09 -14.73
N GLN A 66 10.47 -16.74 -15.03
CA GLN A 66 9.49 -16.17 -15.96
C GLN A 66 8.69 -15.07 -15.27
N GLY A 67 8.40 -14.00 -16.01
CA GLY A 67 7.59 -12.89 -15.50
C GLY A 67 6.12 -13.27 -15.27
N GLY A 68 5.48 -12.64 -14.30
CA GLY A 68 4.05 -12.76 -13.99
C GLY A 68 3.26 -11.50 -14.35
N PHE A 69 1.98 -11.66 -14.71
CA PHE A 69 1.07 -10.54 -14.96
C PHE A 69 0.53 -9.99 -13.63
N VAL A 70 1.41 -9.30 -12.90
CA VAL A 70 1.17 -8.70 -11.58
C VAL A 70 1.65 -7.26 -11.56
N TYR A 71 1.24 -6.49 -10.56
CA TYR A 71 1.56 -5.05 -10.45
C TYR A 71 1.24 -4.22 -11.71
N THR A 72 0.22 -4.63 -12.44
CA THR A 72 -0.18 -4.05 -13.74
C THR A 72 -0.37 -2.54 -13.69
N TYR A 73 -0.83 -2.01 -12.54
CA TYR A 73 -0.99 -0.57 -12.31
C TYR A 73 0.34 0.19 -12.46
N TYR A 74 1.40 -0.28 -11.79
CA TYR A 74 2.70 0.39 -11.83
C TYR A 74 3.40 0.20 -13.17
N LEU A 75 3.26 -0.98 -13.79
CA LEU A 75 3.74 -1.21 -15.15
C LEU A 75 3.05 -0.24 -16.15
N ALA A 76 1.73 -0.08 -16.04
CA ALA A 76 0.98 0.85 -16.88
C ALA A 76 1.41 2.31 -16.64
N LEU A 77 1.59 2.71 -15.37
CA LEU A 77 2.00 4.06 -15.02
C LEU A 77 3.42 4.37 -15.52
N GLY A 78 4.33 3.40 -15.48
CA GLY A 78 5.67 3.52 -16.05
C GLY A 78 5.64 3.68 -17.58
N LYS A 79 4.84 2.87 -18.29
CA LYS A 79 4.61 3.01 -19.74
C LYS A 79 4.03 4.37 -20.09
N LEU A 80 3.07 4.85 -19.32
CA LEU A 80 2.47 6.17 -19.51
C LEU A 80 3.50 7.29 -19.29
N ALA A 81 4.31 7.20 -18.25
CA ALA A 81 5.38 8.15 -17.97
C ALA A 81 6.40 8.20 -19.12
N ALA A 82 6.83 7.05 -19.65
CA ALA A 82 7.74 6.96 -20.79
C ALA A 82 7.11 7.57 -22.06
N LEU A 83 5.84 7.25 -22.33
CA LEU A 83 5.12 7.78 -23.49
C LEU A 83 5.00 9.31 -23.44
N LEU A 84 4.61 9.88 -22.30
CA LEU A 84 4.38 11.32 -22.15
C LEU A 84 5.67 12.14 -22.13
N SER A 85 6.78 11.56 -21.65
CA SER A 85 8.07 12.25 -21.60
C SER A 85 8.92 12.09 -22.87
N GLY A 86 8.50 11.23 -23.81
CA GLY A 86 9.32 10.83 -24.96
C GLY A 86 10.62 10.11 -24.54
N GLY A 87 10.68 9.65 -23.27
CA GLY A 87 11.83 8.95 -22.71
C GLY A 87 11.85 7.47 -23.10
N GLY A 88 13.07 6.95 -23.23
CA GLY A 88 13.33 5.52 -23.45
C GLY A 88 13.50 4.75 -22.13
N PRO A 89 14.12 3.57 -22.20
CA PRO A 89 14.36 2.69 -21.04
C PRO A 89 15.14 3.35 -19.91
N ARG A 90 15.94 4.38 -20.18
CA ARG A 90 16.77 5.13 -19.21
C ARG A 90 16.08 6.40 -18.68
N LEU A 91 14.75 6.33 -18.52
CA LEU A 91 13.94 7.43 -18.01
C LEU A 91 14.46 7.96 -16.65
N SER A 92 14.46 9.28 -16.47
CA SER A 92 14.87 9.90 -15.20
C SER A 92 13.94 9.49 -14.06
N THR A 93 14.50 9.22 -12.88
CA THR A 93 13.73 8.88 -11.68
C THR A 93 12.79 10.00 -11.26
N SER A 94 13.17 11.26 -11.46
CA SER A 94 12.32 12.43 -11.16
C SER A 94 11.01 12.42 -11.98
N ILE A 95 11.02 11.94 -13.22
CA ILE A 95 9.82 11.79 -14.05
C ILE A 95 8.91 10.70 -13.46
N LEU A 96 9.47 9.58 -13.01
CA LEU A 96 8.70 8.49 -12.39
C LEU A 96 8.08 8.95 -11.06
N ILE A 97 8.83 9.67 -10.22
CA ILE A 97 8.32 10.27 -8.97
C ILE A 97 7.18 11.26 -9.27
N ALA A 98 7.37 12.14 -10.25
CA ALA A 98 6.34 13.10 -10.65
C ALA A 98 5.07 12.38 -11.16
N ALA A 99 5.22 11.34 -11.97
CA ALA A 99 4.11 10.51 -12.46
C ALA A 99 3.38 9.79 -11.30
N TYR A 100 4.13 9.28 -10.31
CA TYR A 100 3.56 8.67 -9.10
C TYR A 100 2.68 9.67 -8.33
N HIS A 101 3.19 10.88 -8.06
CA HIS A 101 2.42 11.91 -7.34
C HIS A 101 1.25 12.46 -8.15
N ALA A 102 1.38 12.60 -9.47
CA ALA A 102 0.26 12.94 -10.33
C ALA A 102 -0.85 11.88 -10.25
N ALA A 103 -0.48 10.60 -10.34
CA ALA A 103 -1.40 9.49 -10.16
C ALA A 103 -2.02 9.47 -8.76
N ARG A 104 -1.25 9.78 -7.68
CA ARG A 104 -1.76 9.90 -6.31
C ARG A 104 -2.87 10.96 -6.21
N ILE A 105 -2.67 12.12 -6.81
CA ILE A 105 -3.67 13.20 -6.80
C ILE A 105 -4.90 12.81 -7.61
N VAL A 106 -4.72 12.30 -8.83
CA VAL A 106 -5.83 11.92 -9.72
C VAL A 106 -6.65 10.78 -9.13
N CYS A 107 -6.00 9.71 -8.69
CA CYS A 107 -6.70 8.56 -8.09
C CYS A 107 -7.36 8.91 -6.75
N GLY A 108 -6.73 9.79 -5.96
CA GLY A 108 -7.31 10.30 -4.71
C GLY A 108 -8.58 11.12 -4.96
N LEU A 109 -8.57 12.04 -5.90
CA LEU A 109 -9.76 12.82 -6.28
C LEU A 109 -10.86 11.93 -6.85
N LEU A 110 -10.50 10.93 -7.67
CA LEU A 110 -11.45 9.95 -8.19
C LEU A 110 -12.10 9.16 -7.05
N LEU A 111 -11.30 8.63 -6.12
CA LEU A 111 -11.80 7.90 -4.95
C LEU A 111 -12.77 8.76 -4.14
N LEU A 112 -12.39 9.99 -3.82
CA LEU A 112 -13.23 10.92 -3.05
C LEU A 112 -14.56 11.20 -3.78
N GLY A 113 -14.55 11.35 -5.09
CA GLY A 113 -15.75 11.53 -5.91
C GLY A 113 -16.65 10.29 -5.91
N VAL A 114 -16.08 9.11 -6.14
CA VAL A 114 -16.81 7.84 -6.15
C VAL A 114 -17.38 7.51 -4.76
N MET A 115 -16.62 7.75 -3.69
CA MET A 115 -17.12 7.60 -2.30
C MET A 115 -18.36 8.45 -2.05
N TYR A 116 -18.32 9.74 -2.44
CA TYR A 116 -19.48 10.61 -2.26
C TYR A 116 -20.70 10.12 -3.06
N ARG A 117 -20.48 9.62 -4.29
CA ARG A 117 -21.55 9.04 -5.10
C ARG A 117 -22.09 7.74 -4.50
N PHE A 118 -21.21 6.89 -3.97
CA PHE A 118 -21.61 5.65 -3.30
C PHE A 118 -22.45 5.92 -2.06
N MET A 119 -22.08 6.88 -1.23
CA MET A 119 -22.84 7.29 -0.06
C MET A 119 -24.24 7.82 -0.40
N ALA A 120 -24.42 8.37 -1.61
CA ALA A 120 -25.72 8.83 -2.08
C ALA A 120 -26.74 7.70 -2.37
N GLU A 121 -26.29 6.45 -2.46
CA GLU A 121 -27.19 5.29 -2.55
C GLU A 121 -27.89 4.98 -1.24
N PHE A 122 -27.39 5.49 -0.11
CA PHE A 122 -27.86 5.17 1.24
C PHE A 122 -28.38 6.38 2.01
N LEU A 123 -27.99 7.58 1.62
CA LEU A 123 -28.25 8.82 2.36
C LEU A 123 -28.90 9.86 1.43
N ASP A 124 -30.20 10.12 1.62
CA ASP A 124 -30.94 11.09 0.80
C ASP A 124 -30.53 12.53 1.07
N ARG A 125 -30.28 12.86 2.36
CA ARG A 125 -29.95 14.21 2.78
C ARG A 125 -28.48 14.54 2.52
N ALA A 126 -28.22 15.68 1.85
CA ALA A 126 -26.87 16.13 1.56
C ALA A 126 -25.99 16.30 2.82
N ALA A 127 -26.58 16.69 3.96
CA ALA A 127 -25.87 16.81 5.23
C ALA A 127 -25.32 15.45 5.71
N GLY A 128 -26.14 14.39 5.66
CA GLY A 128 -25.71 13.02 5.99
C GLY A 128 -24.62 12.52 5.07
N ARG A 129 -24.76 12.74 3.74
CA ARG A 129 -23.71 12.39 2.76
C ARG A 129 -22.39 13.07 3.02
N ARG A 130 -22.43 14.38 3.33
CA ARG A 130 -21.22 15.15 3.65
C ARG A 130 -20.57 14.66 4.93
N LEU A 131 -21.35 14.35 5.95
CA LEU A 131 -20.83 13.80 7.22
C LEU A 131 -20.17 12.45 7.00
N ALA A 132 -20.86 11.48 6.37
CA ALA A 132 -20.30 10.17 6.06
C ALA A 132 -19.00 10.29 5.26
N TRP A 133 -18.98 11.17 4.26
CA TRP A 133 -17.82 11.37 3.40
C TRP A 133 -16.63 11.98 4.15
N ILE A 134 -16.87 12.97 5.05
CA ILE A 134 -15.81 13.54 5.88
C ILE A 134 -15.25 12.47 6.82
N ILE A 135 -16.13 11.71 7.49
CA ILE A 135 -15.71 10.60 8.36
C ILE A 135 -14.82 9.63 7.58
N ALA A 136 -15.28 9.13 6.43
CA ALA A 136 -14.54 8.16 5.65
C ALA A 136 -13.23 8.71 5.05
N ALA A 137 -13.17 10.01 4.70
CA ALA A 137 -12.05 10.61 4.00
C ALA A 137 -10.89 11.01 4.91
N ILE A 138 -11.20 11.56 6.11
CA ILE A 138 -10.20 12.20 6.96
C ILE A 138 -10.19 11.77 8.42
N MET A 139 -11.21 11.02 8.89
CA MET A 139 -11.21 10.56 10.27
C MET A 139 -10.47 9.20 10.36
N GLY A 140 -9.60 9.10 11.36
CA GLY A 140 -9.01 7.83 11.79
C GLY A 140 -9.86 7.21 12.89
N GLY A 141 -9.20 6.53 13.84
CA GLY A 141 -9.82 5.96 15.02
C GLY A 141 -9.39 6.67 16.30
N LEU A 142 -9.54 5.96 17.40
CA LEU A 142 -9.01 6.36 18.71
C LEU A 142 -7.62 5.75 18.98
N GLY A 143 -6.99 5.13 18.00
CA GLY A 143 -5.69 4.47 18.12
C GLY A 143 -4.58 5.43 18.57
N TRP A 144 -4.66 6.73 18.25
CA TRP A 144 -3.71 7.74 18.74
C TRP A 144 -3.57 7.75 20.27
N THR A 145 -4.57 7.28 21.01
CA THR A 145 -4.51 7.16 22.47
C THR A 145 -3.43 6.18 22.92
N LEU A 146 -3.04 5.20 22.09
CA LEU A 146 -1.93 4.29 22.38
C LEU A 146 -0.61 5.06 22.53
N PHE A 147 -0.37 6.11 21.76
CA PHE A 147 0.82 6.95 21.94
C PHE A 147 0.84 7.63 23.32
N LEU A 148 -0.31 8.11 23.77
CA LEU A 148 -0.40 8.74 25.09
C LEU A 148 -0.15 7.72 26.21
N VAL A 149 -0.79 6.55 26.12
CA VAL A 149 -0.65 5.50 27.12
C VAL A 149 0.79 5.00 27.18
N THR A 150 1.42 4.73 26.04
CA THR A 150 2.81 4.27 26.00
C THR A 150 3.83 5.34 26.38
N ALA A 151 3.49 6.63 26.24
CA ALA A 151 4.32 7.72 26.73
C ALA A 151 4.26 7.85 28.27
N ILE A 152 3.10 7.50 28.89
CA ILE A 152 2.90 7.53 30.35
C ILE A 152 3.45 6.24 30.98
N ASP A 153 3.16 5.09 30.39
CA ASP A 153 3.61 3.78 30.84
C ASP A 153 4.28 2.99 29.70
N PRO A 154 5.61 3.06 29.59
CA PRO A 154 6.35 2.30 28.57
C PRO A 154 6.18 0.77 28.69
N THR A 155 5.79 0.25 29.88
CA THR A 155 5.59 -1.19 30.09
C THR A 155 4.23 -1.69 29.61
N PHE A 156 3.32 -0.79 29.26
CA PHE A 156 1.98 -1.13 28.75
C PHE A 156 2.03 -2.10 27.56
N LYS A 157 3.05 -1.97 26.73
CA LYS A 157 3.27 -2.83 25.55
C LYS A 157 3.44 -4.30 25.92
N SER A 158 4.32 -4.58 26.91
CA SER A 158 4.61 -5.94 27.34
C SER A 158 3.43 -6.58 28.03
N GLN A 159 2.66 -5.81 28.83
CA GLN A 159 1.47 -6.28 29.53
C GLN A 159 0.38 -6.82 28.60
N PHE A 160 0.27 -6.28 27.38
CA PHE A 160 -0.73 -6.70 26.39
C PHE A 160 -0.16 -7.51 25.23
N ASN A 161 1.09 -7.99 25.36
CA ASN A 161 1.79 -8.79 24.34
C ASN A 161 1.83 -8.10 22.96
N LEU A 162 1.90 -6.76 22.97
CA LEU A 162 1.92 -5.94 21.74
C LEU A 162 3.32 -5.92 21.09
N GLU A 163 4.34 -6.48 21.76
CA GLU A 163 5.73 -6.50 21.28
C GLU A 163 5.97 -7.46 20.11
N ALA A 164 5.05 -8.40 19.88
CA ALA A 164 5.19 -9.41 18.82
C ALA A 164 5.04 -8.84 17.38
N ASN A 165 4.73 -7.56 17.23
CA ASN A 165 4.58 -6.91 15.93
C ASN A 165 5.48 -5.68 15.87
N ALA A 166 6.30 -5.53 14.84
CA ALA A 166 7.16 -4.36 14.61
C ALA A 166 6.39 -3.01 14.64
N PHE A 167 5.06 -3.05 14.45
CA PHE A 167 4.15 -1.90 14.51
C PHE A 167 3.33 -1.83 15.80
N ALA A 168 3.67 -2.61 16.80
CA ALA A 168 2.87 -2.86 18.02
C ALA A 168 2.44 -1.61 18.82
N THR A 169 3.00 -0.45 18.49
CA THR A 169 2.68 0.82 19.14
C THR A 169 2.21 1.89 18.19
N THR A 170 2.17 1.58 16.91
CA THR A 170 1.68 2.48 15.88
C THR A 170 0.20 2.16 15.64
N PRO A 171 -0.71 3.11 15.83
CA PRO A 171 -2.13 2.92 15.51
C PRO A 171 -2.33 2.42 14.08
N ILE A 172 -3.25 1.47 13.87
CA ILE A 172 -3.44 0.86 12.55
C ILE A 172 -3.79 1.88 11.45
N GLU A 173 -4.44 2.95 11.80
CA GLU A 173 -4.79 4.04 10.89
C GLU A 173 -3.57 4.84 10.39
N LEU A 174 -2.38 4.63 10.99
CA LEU A 174 -1.13 5.28 10.58
C LEU A 174 -0.22 4.37 9.72
N TYR A 175 -0.41 3.05 9.77
CA TYR A 175 0.42 2.13 8.98
C TYR A 175 -0.35 1.18 8.07
N LEU A 176 -1.66 0.99 8.32
CA LEU A 176 -2.49 0.06 7.57
C LEU A 176 -3.46 0.82 6.64
N PRO A 177 -3.14 0.96 5.35
CA PRO A 177 -3.94 1.79 4.44
C PRO A 177 -5.36 1.26 4.22
N GLU A 178 -5.59 -0.04 4.37
CA GLU A 178 -6.93 -0.62 4.26
C GLU A 178 -7.86 -0.16 5.39
N SER A 179 -7.32 0.20 6.56
CA SER A 179 -8.10 0.62 7.73
C SER A 179 -8.66 2.03 7.60
N ALA A 180 -7.94 2.96 6.95
CA ALA A 180 -8.29 4.37 6.88
C ALA A 180 -8.02 4.95 5.48
N THR A 181 -8.99 5.72 4.95
CA THR A 181 -8.84 6.29 3.61
C THR A 181 -7.75 7.35 3.55
N PHE A 182 -7.54 8.12 4.61
CA PHE A 182 -6.57 9.23 4.59
C PHE A 182 -5.15 8.76 4.29
N LEU A 183 -4.72 7.63 4.85
CA LEU A 183 -3.41 7.04 4.58
C LEU A 183 -3.26 6.63 3.11
N ILE A 184 -4.33 6.12 2.48
CA ILE A 184 -4.36 5.84 1.03
C ILE A 184 -4.15 7.12 0.22
N LEU A 185 -4.87 8.19 0.56
CA LEU A 185 -4.76 9.48 -0.12
C LEU A 185 -3.37 10.12 0.08
N TYR A 186 -2.74 9.83 1.23
CA TYR A 186 -1.42 10.33 1.57
C TYR A 186 -0.32 9.69 0.73
N GLY A 187 -0.36 8.36 0.50
CA GLY A 187 0.77 7.67 -0.09
C GLY A 187 0.50 6.67 -1.23
N PHE A 188 -0.72 6.13 -1.41
CA PHE A 188 -0.93 4.91 -2.20
C PHE A 188 -1.91 5.06 -3.36
N PRO A 189 -1.47 5.54 -4.55
CA PRO A 189 -2.34 5.75 -5.71
C PRO A 189 -3.04 4.49 -6.19
N HIS A 190 -2.38 3.33 -6.16
CA HIS A 190 -2.94 2.05 -6.57
C HIS A 190 -4.10 1.60 -5.68
N LEU A 191 -3.99 1.80 -4.35
CA LEU A 191 -5.06 1.47 -3.41
C LEU A 191 -6.23 2.46 -3.55
N ALA A 192 -5.95 3.74 -3.80
CA ALA A 192 -6.99 4.73 -4.09
C ALA A 192 -7.80 4.34 -5.33
N PHE A 193 -7.12 3.92 -6.39
CA PHE A 193 -7.77 3.50 -7.62
C PHE A 193 -8.51 2.18 -7.45
N ALA A 194 -7.92 1.19 -6.76
CA ALA A 194 -8.57 -0.09 -6.48
C ALA A 194 -9.85 0.08 -5.65
N ARG A 195 -9.83 0.90 -4.59
CA ARG A 195 -11.02 1.22 -3.78
C ARG A 195 -12.07 1.98 -4.60
N ALA A 196 -11.68 2.90 -5.46
CA ALA A 196 -12.61 3.57 -6.35
C ALA A 196 -13.30 2.58 -7.30
N LEU A 197 -12.57 1.61 -7.85
CA LEU A 197 -13.12 0.54 -8.69
C LEU A 197 -14.02 -0.42 -7.91
N LEU A 198 -13.66 -0.76 -6.66
CA LEU A 198 -14.50 -1.56 -5.75
C LEU A 198 -15.88 -0.91 -5.57
N LEU A 199 -15.89 0.38 -5.21
CA LEU A 199 -17.14 1.13 -5.00
C LEU A 199 -17.91 1.35 -6.29
N THR A 200 -17.23 1.60 -7.40
CA THR A 200 -17.85 1.72 -8.74
C THR A 200 -18.54 0.42 -9.13
N GLY A 201 -17.89 -0.71 -8.89
CA GLY A 201 -18.47 -2.02 -9.13
C GLY A 201 -19.77 -2.24 -8.33
N TRP A 202 -19.78 -1.89 -7.04
CA TRP A 202 -21.01 -1.96 -6.22
C TRP A 202 -22.11 -1.02 -6.74
N LEU A 203 -21.78 0.21 -7.18
CA LEU A 203 -22.74 1.13 -7.79
C LEU A 203 -23.37 0.54 -9.06
N LEU A 204 -22.55 -0.04 -9.92
CA LEU A 204 -23.01 -0.69 -11.16
C LEU A 204 -23.83 -1.95 -10.85
N PHE A 205 -23.43 -2.71 -9.83
CA PHE A 205 -24.13 -3.91 -9.40
C PHE A 205 -25.52 -3.58 -8.84
N PHE A 206 -25.65 -2.54 -8.00
CA PHE A 206 -26.98 -2.06 -7.56
C PHE A 206 -27.83 -1.58 -8.75
N GLY A 207 -27.23 -0.86 -9.69
CA GLY A 207 -27.92 -0.48 -10.92
C GLY A 207 -28.36 -1.69 -11.77
N ALA A 208 -27.57 -2.77 -11.76
CA ALA A 208 -27.93 -4.03 -12.43
C ALA A 208 -29.15 -4.67 -11.76
N ARG A 209 -29.21 -4.67 -10.43
CA ARG A 209 -30.33 -5.18 -9.67
C ARG A 209 -31.62 -4.39 -9.90
N GLU A 210 -31.56 -3.06 -9.80
CA GLU A 210 -32.71 -2.18 -9.99
C GLU A 210 -33.29 -2.26 -11.40
N ARG A 211 -32.43 -2.31 -12.42
CA ARG A 211 -32.83 -2.28 -13.83
C ARG A 211 -32.91 -3.66 -14.47
N LYS A 212 -32.68 -4.73 -13.71
CA LYS A 212 -32.59 -6.12 -14.17
C LYS A 212 -31.69 -6.28 -15.40
N SER A 213 -30.51 -5.63 -15.35
CA SER A 213 -29.62 -5.47 -16.50
C SER A 213 -28.35 -6.31 -16.36
N TRP A 214 -28.26 -7.40 -17.13
CA TRP A 214 -27.04 -8.19 -17.22
C TRP A 214 -25.82 -7.38 -17.71
N LYS A 215 -26.03 -6.36 -18.56
CA LYS A 215 -24.96 -5.48 -19.05
C LYS A 215 -24.32 -4.67 -17.92
N LEU A 216 -25.15 -4.18 -16.98
CA LEU A 216 -24.64 -3.47 -15.81
C LEU A 216 -23.93 -4.43 -14.84
N ALA A 217 -24.40 -5.68 -14.71
CA ALA A 217 -23.71 -6.70 -13.93
C ALA A 217 -22.33 -7.02 -14.52
N LEU A 218 -22.24 -7.17 -15.83
CA LEU A 218 -20.95 -7.36 -16.50
C LEU A 218 -20.04 -6.11 -16.34
N ALA A 219 -20.58 -4.92 -16.46
CA ALA A 219 -19.82 -3.68 -16.22
C ALA A 219 -19.29 -3.58 -14.77
N ALA A 220 -20.07 -4.04 -13.79
CA ALA A 220 -19.62 -4.19 -12.41
C ALA A 220 -18.42 -5.17 -12.33
N GLY A 221 -18.53 -6.30 -13.00
CA GLY A 221 -17.47 -7.29 -13.10
C GLY A 221 -16.20 -6.75 -13.76
N LEU A 222 -16.32 -5.91 -14.79
CA LEU A 222 -15.15 -5.26 -15.40
C LEU A 222 -14.49 -4.22 -14.50
N ALA A 223 -15.27 -3.47 -13.70
CA ALA A 223 -14.71 -2.58 -12.67
C ALA A 223 -13.95 -3.39 -11.61
N TRP A 224 -14.51 -4.51 -11.16
CA TRP A 224 -13.89 -5.41 -10.20
C TRP A 224 -12.71 -6.21 -10.78
N LEU A 225 -12.73 -6.50 -12.09
CA LEU A 225 -11.55 -7.01 -12.80
C LEU A 225 -10.39 -6.02 -12.69
N GLY A 226 -10.65 -4.73 -13.00
CA GLY A 226 -9.63 -3.68 -12.87
C GLY A 226 -9.09 -3.58 -11.43
N MET A 227 -9.95 -3.65 -10.43
CA MET A 227 -9.55 -3.72 -9.01
C MET A 227 -8.64 -4.94 -8.74
N GLY A 228 -9.04 -6.13 -9.20
CA GLY A 228 -8.28 -7.36 -9.01
C GLY A 228 -6.93 -7.35 -9.72
N LEU A 229 -6.82 -6.73 -10.90
CA LEU A 229 -5.54 -6.55 -11.61
C LEU A 229 -4.58 -5.62 -10.86
N ILE A 230 -5.08 -4.73 -10.00
CA ILE A 230 -4.28 -3.86 -9.15
C ILE A 230 -3.91 -4.57 -7.85
N VAL A 231 -4.91 -5.16 -7.18
CA VAL A 231 -4.79 -5.81 -5.88
C VAL A 231 -5.56 -7.15 -5.90
N PRO A 232 -4.91 -8.26 -6.27
CA PRO A 232 -5.57 -9.54 -6.55
C PRO A 232 -6.41 -10.09 -5.40
N PHE A 233 -5.94 -9.97 -4.16
CA PHE A 233 -6.64 -10.49 -2.98
C PHE A 233 -7.93 -9.72 -2.64
N TYR A 234 -8.14 -8.51 -3.16
CA TYR A 234 -9.43 -7.83 -3.04
C TYR A 234 -10.54 -8.55 -3.82
N GLY A 235 -10.18 -9.30 -4.87
CA GLY A 235 -11.12 -10.16 -5.57
C GLY A 235 -11.66 -11.31 -4.71
N ALA A 236 -10.80 -11.91 -3.87
CA ALA A 236 -11.21 -12.94 -2.93
C ALA A 236 -12.12 -12.38 -1.82
N LEU A 237 -11.74 -11.25 -1.22
CA LEU A 237 -12.57 -10.53 -0.24
C LEU A 237 -13.95 -10.20 -0.83
N LEU A 238 -13.99 -9.65 -2.03
CA LEU A 238 -15.24 -9.33 -2.75
C LEU A 238 -16.10 -10.59 -2.96
N GLY A 239 -15.49 -11.71 -3.33
CA GLY A 239 -16.20 -12.99 -3.50
C GLY A 239 -16.91 -13.41 -2.22
N VAL A 240 -16.25 -13.30 -1.07
CA VAL A 240 -16.86 -13.58 0.25
C VAL A 240 -17.93 -12.55 0.60
N GLN A 241 -17.73 -11.27 0.30
CA GLN A 241 -18.74 -10.23 0.53
C GLN A 241 -20.01 -10.49 -0.30
N ILE A 242 -19.87 -10.82 -1.58
CA ILE A 242 -21.01 -11.14 -2.46
C ILE A 242 -21.72 -12.42 -1.97
N GLY A 243 -20.96 -13.45 -1.60
CA GLY A 243 -21.51 -14.69 -1.06
C GLY A 243 -22.31 -14.46 0.23
N ALA A 244 -21.73 -13.73 1.18
CA ALA A 244 -22.41 -13.38 2.43
C ALA A 244 -23.64 -12.47 2.20
N TRP A 245 -23.56 -11.54 1.24
CA TRP A 245 -24.67 -10.70 0.84
C TRP A 245 -25.83 -11.55 0.23
N LEU A 246 -25.53 -12.53 -0.62
CA LEU A 246 -26.54 -13.45 -1.19
C LEU A 246 -27.20 -14.30 -0.10
N VAL A 247 -26.42 -14.81 0.85
CA VAL A 247 -26.97 -15.55 2.00
C VAL A 247 -27.85 -14.65 2.85
N GLY A 248 -27.39 -13.42 3.15
CA GLY A 248 -28.19 -12.43 3.87
C GLY A 248 -29.50 -12.09 3.15
N LEU A 249 -29.44 -11.93 1.82
CA LEU A 249 -30.62 -11.67 1.01
C LEU A 249 -31.62 -12.85 1.05
N TRP A 250 -31.12 -14.08 0.97
CA TRP A 250 -31.94 -15.28 1.14
C TRP A 250 -32.65 -15.33 2.50
N ILE A 251 -31.93 -14.98 3.57
CA ILE A 251 -32.51 -14.94 4.93
C ILE A 251 -33.58 -13.86 5.03
N VAL A 252 -33.34 -12.67 4.48
CA VAL A 252 -34.28 -11.52 4.54
C VAL A 252 -35.54 -11.80 3.70
N GLU A 253 -35.35 -12.26 2.46
CA GLU A 253 -36.47 -12.49 1.53
C GLU A 253 -37.18 -13.83 1.75
N LYS A 254 -36.60 -14.76 2.52
CA LYS A 254 -37.09 -16.14 2.74
C LYS A 254 -37.33 -16.92 1.45
N ARG A 255 -36.67 -16.55 0.37
CA ARG A 255 -36.69 -17.21 -0.94
C ARG A 255 -35.32 -17.15 -1.59
N LEU A 256 -34.98 -18.12 -2.42
CA LEU A 256 -33.70 -18.12 -3.15
C LEU A 256 -33.64 -16.92 -4.10
N PRO A 257 -32.60 -16.05 -3.98
CA PRO A 257 -32.45 -14.85 -4.80
C PRO A 257 -31.82 -15.18 -6.17
N VAL A 258 -32.51 -15.98 -7.00
CA VAL A 258 -31.98 -16.54 -8.25
C VAL A 258 -31.46 -15.45 -9.21
N GLU A 259 -32.21 -14.36 -9.38
CA GLU A 259 -31.82 -13.25 -10.23
C GLU A 259 -30.58 -12.53 -9.69
N ALA A 260 -30.49 -12.34 -8.35
CA ALA A 260 -29.32 -11.76 -7.71
C ALA A 260 -28.11 -12.67 -7.86
N PHE A 261 -28.29 -13.98 -7.72
CA PHE A 261 -27.24 -14.98 -7.94
C PHE A 261 -26.72 -14.93 -9.39
N PHE A 262 -27.59 -14.85 -10.38
CA PHE A 262 -27.18 -14.72 -11.79
C PHE A 262 -26.34 -13.45 -12.03
N HIS A 263 -26.79 -12.28 -11.52
CA HIS A 263 -26.01 -11.04 -11.62
C HIS A 263 -24.69 -11.14 -10.86
N ALA A 264 -24.67 -11.80 -9.68
CA ALA A 264 -23.46 -11.99 -8.88
C ALA A 264 -22.43 -12.89 -9.59
N VAL A 265 -22.87 -13.97 -10.23
CA VAL A 265 -21.99 -14.83 -11.05
C VAL A 265 -21.41 -14.05 -12.21
N LEU A 266 -22.26 -13.33 -12.97
CA LEU A 266 -21.81 -12.56 -14.13
C LEU A 266 -20.81 -11.46 -13.74
N ALA A 267 -21.01 -10.81 -12.60
CA ALA A 267 -20.10 -9.79 -12.09
C ALA A 267 -18.86 -10.40 -11.40
N GLY A 268 -18.96 -11.58 -10.80
CA GLY A 268 -17.87 -12.24 -10.07
C GLY A 268 -16.87 -12.99 -10.95
N VAL A 269 -17.29 -13.45 -12.14
CA VAL A 269 -16.41 -14.21 -13.05
C VAL A 269 -15.14 -13.43 -13.46
N PRO A 270 -15.20 -12.15 -13.88
CA PRO A 270 -13.99 -11.43 -14.28
C PRO A 270 -12.96 -11.28 -13.15
N PRO A 271 -13.29 -10.79 -11.94
CA PRO A 271 -12.31 -10.72 -10.84
C PRO A 271 -11.89 -12.11 -10.35
N GLY A 272 -12.79 -13.11 -10.39
CA GLY A 272 -12.48 -14.50 -10.05
C GLY A 272 -11.38 -15.09 -10.93
N ALA A 273 -11.37 -14.78 -12.22
CA ALA A 273 -10.31 -15.22 -13.14
C ALA A 273 -8.93 -14.67 -12.73
N VAL A 274 -8.86 -13.43 -12.22
CA VAL A 274 -7.61 -12.85 -11.70
C VAL A 274 -7.15 -13.58 -10.44
N VAL A 275 -8.06 -13.89 -9.52
CA VAL A 275 -7.74 -14.65 -8.30
C VAL A 275 -7.18 -16.03 -8.66
N LEU A 276 -7.82 -16.74 -9.58
CA LEU A 276 -7.36 -18.05 -10.05
C LEU A 276 -5.99 -17.98 -10.75
N TYR A 277 -5.79 -16.95 -11.60
CA TYR A 277 -4.50 -16.74 -12.24
C TYR A 277 -3.38 -16.51 -11.22
N ASN A 278 -3.62 -15.65 -10.21
CA ASN A 278 -2.62 -15.40 -9.16
C ASN A 278 -2.37 -16.67 -8.32
N ALA A 279 -3.41 -17.42 -7.95
CA ALA A 279 -3.25 -18.68 -7.25
C ALA A 279 -2.38 -19.65 -8.05
N TRP A 280 -2.61 -19.75 -9.37
CA TRP A 280 -1.76 -20.55 -10.26
C TRP A 280 -0.33 -20.01 -10.32
N LEU A 281 -0.12 -18.71 -10.53
CA LEU A 281 1.22 -18.12 -10.65
C LEU A 281 2.08 -18.36 -9.39
N PHE A 282 1.49 -18.16 -8.21
CA PHE A 282 2.16 -18.32 -6.92
C PHE A 282 2.34 -19.79 -6.49
N THR A 283 1.85 -20.73 -7.27
CA THR A 283 2.11 -22.17 -7.07
C THR A 283 3.00 -22.76 -8.16
N ALA A 284 2.87 -22.28 -9.40
CA ALA A 284 3.58 -22.83 -10.55
C ALA A 284 4.99 -22.23 -10.77
N ASN A 285 5.25 -21.03 -10.28
CA ASN A 285 6.55 -20.36 -10.43
C ASN A 285 7.27 -20.31 -9.08
N PRO A 286 8.42 -21.00 -8.90
CA PRO A 286 9.11 -21.09 -7.61
C PRO A 286 9.49 -19.74 -7.00
N VAL A 287 9.91 -18.77 -7.82
CA VAL A 287 10.30 -17.42 -7.32
C VAL A 287 9.09 -16.66 -6.79
N PHE A 288 7.95 -16.71 -7.48
CA PHE A 288 6.71 -16.13 -6.97
C PHE A 288 6.15 -16.90 -5.77
N ALA A 289 6.34 -18.21 -5.71
CA ALA A 289 5.95 -19.04 -4.57
C ALA A 289 6.77 -18.66 -3.32
N GLY A 290 8.09 -18.51 -3.44
CA GLY A 290 8.98 -18.05 -2.38
C GLY A 290 8.58 -16.67 -1.88
N TRP A 291 8.39 -15.70 -2.78
CA TRP A 291 7.88 -14.38 -2.44
C TRP A 291 6.53 -14.45 -1.70
N GLY A 292 5.57 -15.24 -2.19
CA GLY A 292 4.27 -15.41 -1.55
C GLY A 292 4.35 -16.02 -0.16
N ALA A 293 5.28 -16.97 0.05
CA ALA A 293 5.47 -17.65 1.34
C ALA A 293 6.03 -16.70 2.42
N GLN A 294 6.96 -15.81 2.06
CA GLN A 294 7.56 -14.87 3.01
C GLN A 294 6.78 -13.56 3.18
N ASN A 295 5.85 -13.24 2.27
CA ASN A 295 5.01 -12.04 2.37
C ASN A 295 3.85 -12.27 3.35
N VAL A 296 4.16 -12.30 4.63
CA VAL A 296 3.19 -12.56 5.71
C VAL A 296 2.75 -11.24 6.33
N LEU A 297 1.49 -10.91 6.13
CA LEU A 297 0.84 -9.69 6.62
C LEU A 297 -0.18 -10.05 7.71
N ASN A 298 0.30 -10.26 8.92
CA ASN A 298 -0.50 -10.67 10.08
C ASN A 298 -1.63 -9.71 10.40
N ALA A 299 -2.69 -10.23 11.02
CA ALA A 299 -3.78 -9.44 11.56
C ALA A 299 -3.27 -8.45 12.62
N PRO A 300 -3.84 -7.24 12.68
CA PRO A 300 -3.59 -6.34 13.79
C PRO A 300 -4.09 -6.94 15.11
N PRO A 301 -3.50 -6.55 16.25
CA PRO A 301 -4.04 -6.91 17.56
C PRO A 301 -5.53 -6.51 17.67
N PRO A 302 -6.37 -7.31 18.34
CA PRO A 302 -7.79 -6.99 18.51
C PRO A 302 -8.06 -5.63 19.16
N LEU A 303 -7.20 -5.20 20.08
CA LEU A 303 -7.30 -3.89 20.73
C LEU A 303 -7.13 -2.74 19.71
N ASP A 304 -6.20 -2.87 18.78
CA ASP A 304 -5.96 -1.85 17.74
C ASP A 304 -7.16 -1.72 16.81
N LEU A 305 -7.75 -2.85 16.41
CA LEU A 305 -8.99 -2.86 15.63
C LEU A 305 -10.16 -2.24 16.41
N LEU A 306 -10.26 -2.56 17.70
CA LEU A 306 -11.28 -1.99 18.56
C LEU A 306 -11.11 -0.46 18.65
N LEU A 307 -9.93 0.04 18.94
CA LEU A 307 -9.66 1.48 19.02
C LEU A 307 -9.90 2.20 17.70
N ALA A 308 -9.55 1.56 16.58
CA ALA A 308 -9.78 2.14 15.25
C ALA A 308 -11.28 2.34 14.95
N TYR A 309 -12.16 1.46 15.40
CA TYR A 309 -13.53 1.45 14.91
C TYR A 309 -14.61 1.61 15.99
N ILE A 310 -14.30 1.50 17.30
CA ILE A 310 -15.31 1.49 18.38
C ILE A 310 -16.20 2.73 18.39
N ALA A 311 -15.64 3.90 18.10
CA ALA A 311 -16.41 5.13 18.06
C ALA A 311 -17.42 5.13 16.89
N LEU A 312 -16.99 4.65 15.70
CA LEU A 312 -17.87 4.53 14.54
C LEU A 312 -18.93 3.44 14.75
N ILE A 313 -18.55 2.31 15.35
CA ILE A 313 -19.48 1.23 15.71
C ILE A 313 -20.53 1.78 16.69
N GLY A 314 -20.10 2.48 17.74
CA GLY A 314 -21.01 3.08 18.72
C GLY A 314 -22.00 4.07 18.09
N LEU A 315 -21.50 4.95 17.21
CA LEU A 315 -22.35 5.88 16.45
C LEU A 315 -23.28 5.17 15.46
N SER A 316 -22.95 3.96 15.00
CA SER A 316 -23.75 3.17 14.07
C SER A 316 -24.93 2.45 14.75
N ILE A 317 -24.89 2.21 16.06
CA ILE A 317 -25.92 1.43 16.78
C ILE A 317 -27.34 1.95 16.54
N PRO A 318 -27.65 3.26 16.66
CA PRO A 318 -29.00 3.76 16.40
C PRO A 318 -29.48 3.54 14.96
N ALA A 319 -28.55 3.56 14.00
CA ALA A 319 -28.86 3.25 12.60
C ALA A 319 -29.17 1.77 12.42
N LEU A 320 -28.32 0.89 12.97
CA LEU A 320 -28.53 -0.57 12.89
C LEU A 320 -29.86 -0.98 13.51
N VAL A 321 -30.17 -0.48 14.72
CA VAL A 321 -31.48 -0.74 15.37
C VAL A 321 -32.64 -0.35 14.44
N GLY A 322 -32.57 0.84 13.83
CA GLY A 322 -33.62 1.27 12.91
C GLY A 322 -33.72 0.39 11.65
N LEU A 323 -32.59 0.05 11.03
CA LEU A 323 -32.56 -0.80 9.84
C LEU A 323 -33.13 -2.22 10.12
N PHE A 324 -32.86 -2.79 11.29
CA PHE A 324 -33.45 -4.09 11.66
C PHE A 324 -34.95 -3.99 11.99
N GLN A 325 -35.42 -2.87 12.53
CA GLN A 325 -36.83 -2.64 12.81
C GLN A 325 -37.64 -2.36 11.54
N GLU A 326 -37.09 -1.57 10.62
CA GLU A 326 -37.73 -1.18 9.35
C GLU A 326 -37.63 -2.28 8.27
N GLY A 327 -36.70 -3.23 8.44
CA GLY A 327 -36.33 -4.26 7.47
C GLY A 327 -35.17 -3.87 6.58
N LEU A 328 -34.24 -4.80 6.38
CA LEU A 328 -33.08 -4.60 5.53
C LEU A 328 -33.48 -4.69 4.05
N THR A 329 -33.01 -3.73 3.26
CA THR A 329 -33.10 -3.76 1.80
C THR A 329 -31.86 -4.42 1.19
N GLU A 330 -31.87 -4.77 -0.10
CA GLU A 330 -30.69 -5.27 -0.82
C GLU A 330 -29.46 -4.38 -0.62
N LYS A 331 -29.63 -3.06 -0.63
CA LYS A 331 -28.53 -2.10 -0.46
C LYS A 331 -28.08 -2.02 0.99
N THR A 332 -29.00 -1.81 1.93
CA THR A 332 -28.63 -1.64 3.35
C THR A 332 -28.05 -2.90 3.96
N LEU A 333 -28.38 -4.08 3.42
CA LEU A 333 -27.78 -5.35 3.80
C LEU A 333 -26.25 -5.34 3.60
N LEU A 334 -25.75 -4.69 2.52
CA LEU A 334 -24.30 -4.56 2.30
C LEU A 334 -23.61 -3.79 3.43
N LEU A 335 -24.25 -2.75 3.99
CA LEU A 335 -23.68 -1.98 5.10
C LEU A 335 -23.48 -2.82 6.36
N VAL A 336 -24.26 -3.89 6.53
CA VAL A 336 -24.11 -4.83 7.66
C VAL A 336 -23.12 -5.93 7.31
N VAL A 337 -23.23 -6.50 6.12
CA VAL A 337 -22.42 -7.64 5.68
C VAL A 337 -20.94 -7.28 5.54
N TRP A 338 -20.63 -6.13 4.97
CA TRP A 338 -19.23 -5.75 4.70
C TRP A 338 -18.38 -5.66 5.99
N PRO A 339 -18.76 -4.90 7.03
CA PRO A 339 -17.98 -4.88 8.28
C PRO A 339 -17.89 -6.24 8.97
N LEU A 340 -18.96 -7.04 8.93
CA LEU A 340 -18.95 -8.39 9.51
C LEU A 340 -17.99 -9.32 8.78
N VAL A 341 -18.03 -9.32 7.46
CA VAL A 341 -17.10 -10.12 6.63
C VAL A 341 -15.66 -9.68 6.90
N ALA A 342 -15.38 -8.37 6.91
CA ALA A 342 -14.04 -7.88 7.19
C ALA A 342 -13.53 -8.29 8.58
N ALA A 343 -14.38 -8.17 9.62
CA ALA A 343 -14.04 -8.57 10.99
C ALA A 343 -13.77 -10.08 11.14
N LEU A 344 -14.48 -10.92 10.37
CA LEU A 344 -14.26 -12.37 10.37
C LEU A 344 -13.02 -12.74 9.56
N MET A 345 -12.84 -12.13 8.37
CA MET A 345 -11.78 -12.50 7.47
C MET A 345 -10.40 -12.05 7.94
N VAL A 346 -10.29 -10.94 8.67
CA VAL A 346 -8.99 -10.43 9.14
C VAL A 346 -8.24 -11.42 10.03
N TYR A 347 -8.94 -12.36 10.67
CA TYR A 347 -8.34 -13.40 11.52
C TYR A 347 -8.29 -14.79 10.86
N LEU A 348 -8.66 -14.90 9.57
CA LEU A 348 -8.46 -16.16 8.85
C LEU A 348 -6.96 -16.41 8.66
N PRO A 349 -6.50 -17.68 8.77
CA PRO A 349 -5.08 -18.02 8.62
C PRO A 349 -4.64 -17.92 7.16
N THR A 350 -4.41 -16.70 6.69
CA THR A 350 -3.90 -16.38 5.36
C THR A 350 -2.69 -15.45 5.47
N ASN A 351 -1.82 -15.42 4.47
CA ASN A 351 -0.67 -14.52 4.48
C ASN A 351 -1.03 -13.05 4.30
N VAL A 352 -2.29 -12.71 4.00
CA VAL A 352 -2.73 -11.33 3.70
C VAL A 352 -3.80 -10.82 4.67
N GLN A 353 -3.81 -11.31 5.90
CA GLN A 353 -4.86 -11.07 6.90
C GLN A 353 -5.28 -9.61 7.00
N ARG A 354 -4.34 -8.71 7.31
CA ARG A 354 -4.65 -7.28 7.53
C ARG A 354 -5.23 -6.58 6.29
N ARG A 355 -4.93 -7.10 5.07
CA ARG A 355 -5.46 -6.55 3.81
C ARG A 355 -6.96 -6.82 3.64
N LEU A 356 -7.51 -7.78 4.38
CA LEU A 356 -8.93 -8.16 4.33
C LEU A 356 -9.85 -7.17 5.07
N LEU A 357 -9.29 -6.10 5.66
CA LEU A 357 -10.03 -4.94 6.19
C LEU A 357 -10.43 -3.93 5.10
N GLU A 358 -10.09 -4.19 3.83
CA GLU A 358 -10.29 -3.22 2.75
C GLU A 358 -11.67 -2.60 2.74
N GLY A 359 -11.69 -1.28 2.78
CA GLY A 359 -12.85 -0.44 2.60
C GLY A 359 -13.87 -0.45 3.74
N VAL A 360 -13.62 -1.15 4.86
CA VAL A 360 -14.54 -1.25 6.01
C VAL A 360 -14.96 0.12 6.56
N ILE A 361 -14.10 1.12 6.46
CA ILE A 361 -14.37 2.49 6.88
C ILE A 361 -15.58 3.10 6.13
N VAL A 362 -15.86 2.69 4.89
CA VAL A 362 -16.93 3.27 4.07
C VAL A 362 -18.31 2.91 4.61
N PRO A 363 -18.71 1.62 4.76
CA PRO A 363 -20.01 1.25 5.34
C PRO A 363 -20.15 1.74 6.79
N LEU A 364 -19.09 1.69 7.61
CA LEU A 364 -19.14 2.21 8.98
C LEU A 364 -19.39 3.71 9.01
N SER A 365 -18.79 4.49 8.12
CA SER A 365 -19.04 5.93 8.03
C SER A 365 -20.47 6.27 7.60
N ILE A 366 -21.07 5.46 6.72
CA ILE A 366 -22.47 5.62 6.31
C ILE A 366 -23.39 5.32 7.50
N LEU A 367 -23.20 4.18 8.18
CA LEU A 367 -23.97 3.79 9.36
C LEU A 367 -23.80 4.81 10.50
N ALA A 368 -22.59 5.29 10.77
CA ALA A 368 -22.33 6.31 11.77
C ALA A 368 -23.05 7.62 11.44
N ALA A 369 -23.04 8.06 10.18
CA ALA A 369 -23.74 9.29 9.77
C ALA A 369 -25.28 9.12 9.89
N MET A 370 -25.83 7.96 9.56
CA MET A 370 -27.24 7.63 9.81
C MET A 370 -27.56 7.69 11.32
N GLY A 371 -26.71 7.08 12.15
CA GLY A 371 -26.88 7.05 13.60
C GLY A 371 -26.78 8.44 14.22
N VAL A 372 -25.79 9.24 13.79
CA VAL A 372 -25.68 10.65 14.19
C VAL A 372 -26.95 11.41 13.82
N GLY A 373 -27.49 11.21 12.62
CA GLY A 373 -28.77 11.81 12.20
C GLY A 373 -29.93 11.48 13.16
N LYS A 374 -30.00 10.23 13.65
CA LYS A 374 -31.00 9.82 14.66
C LYS A 374 -30.69 10.41 16.05
N LEU A 375 -29.42 10.51 16.44
CA LEU A 375 -29.02 11.02 17.76
C LEU A 375 -29.20 12.52 17.93
N VAL A 376 -28.88 13.31 16.89
CA VAL A 376 -28.86 14.79 16.96
C VAL A 376 -29.97 15.45 16.15
N GLY A 377 -30.84 14.66 15.50
CA GLY A 377 -32.00 15.14 14.75
C GLY A 377 -33.13 15.63 15.67
N GLY A 378 -34.02 16.46 15.13
CA GLY A 378 -35.18 16.97 15.86
C GLY A 378 -34.82 17.79 17.10
N GLU A 379 -35.48 17.49 18.23
CA GLU A 379 -35.33 18.18 19.52
C GLU A 379 -34.14 17.70 20.37
N ALA A 380 -33.08 17.16 19.73
CA ALA A 380 -31.90 16.73 20.47
C ALA A 380 -31.32 17.85 21.34
N SER A 381 -31.02 17.55 22.61
CA SER A 381 -30.44 18.52 23.54
C SER A 381 -29.09 19.05 23.05
N ARG A 382 -28.74 20.28 23.45
CA ARG A 382 -27.42 20.87 23.16
C ARG A 382 -26.27 19.96 23.62
N ILE A 383 -26.43 19.31 24.78
CA ILE A 383 -25.46 18.39 25.36
C ILE A 383 -25.22 17.20 24.43
N LYS A 384 -26.28 16.59 23.89
CA LYS A 384 -26.18 15.46 22.94
C LYS A 384 -25.39 15.84 21.68
N ARG A 385 -25.66 17.02 21.12
CA ARG A 385 -24.92 17.55 19.96
C ARG A 385 -23.45 17.79 20.26
N LEU A 386 -23.14 18.33 21.46
CA LEU A 386 -21.76 18.56 21.91
C LEU A 386 -21.02 17.26 22.13
N LEU A 387 -21.64 16.23 22.74
CA LEU A 387 -21.02 14.92 22.95
C LEU A 387 -20.71 14.21 21.63
N VAL A 388 -21.64 14.21 20.69
CA VAL A 388 -21.42 13.61 19.37
C VAL A 388 -20.35 14.39 18.60
N GLY A 389 -20.38 15.72 18.64
CA GLY A 389 -19.35 16.57 18.01
C GLY A 389 -17.97 16.35 18.63
N GLY A 390 -17.89 16.23 19.96
CA GLY A 390 -16.65 15.92 20.67
C GLY A 390 -16.10 14.54 20.29
N LEU A 391 -16.95 13.52 20.22
CA LEU A 391 -16.54 12.19 19.79
C LEU A 391 -16.01 12.19 18.34
N LEU A 392 -16.67 12.90 17.42
CA LEU A 392 -16.17 13.04 16.06
C LEU A 392 -14.83 13.79 16.00
N ALA A 393 -14.65 14.83 16.83
CA ALA A 393 -13.39 15.55 16.93
C ALA A 393 -12.24 14.67 17.42
N LEU A 394 -12.51 13.71 18.31
CA LEU A 394 -11.53 12.72 18.79
C LEU A 394 -11.07 11.72 17.71
N LEU A 395 -11.71 11.67 16.55
CA LEU A 395 -11.29 10.85 15.41
C LEU A 395 -10.28 11.56 14.48
N LEU A 396 -9.96 12.82 14.73
CA LEU A 396 -9.04 13.60 13.88
C LEU A 396 -7.55 13.51 14.28
N PRO A 397 -7.16 13.25 15.54
CA PRO A 397 -5.77 13.32 15.94
C PRO A 397 -4.84 12.38 15.16
N SER A 398 -5.27 11.16 14.82
CA SER A 398 -4.45 10.23 14.01
C SER A 398 -4.08 10.85 12.65
N THR A 399 -5.00 11.53 11.98
CA THR A 399 -4.72 12.24 10.72
C THR A 399 -3.79 13.43 10.92
N ALA A 400 -3.96 14.18 12.01
CA ALA A 400 -3.07 15.28 12.35
C ALA A 400 -1.65 14.80 12.67
N ILE A 401 -1.52 13.66 13.37
CA ILE A 401 -0.23 13.00 13.65
C ILE A 401 0.45 12.57 12.36
N LEU A 402 -0.28 11.97 11.42
CA LEU A 402 0.28 11.56 10.12
C LEU A 402 0.81 12.76 9.32
N LEU A 403 0.05 13.84 9.24
CA LEU A 403 0.47 15.06 8.55
C LEU A 403 1.63 15.76 9.26
N GLY A 404 1.51 15.93 10.59
CA GLY A 404 2.53 16.60 11.40
C GLY A 404 3.82 15.82 11.45
N GLY A 405 3.74 14.51 11.68
CA GLY A 405 4.90 13.60 11.66
C GLY A 405 5.59 13.59 10.30
N GLY A 406 4.81 13.52 9.21
CA GLY A 406 5.34 13.63 7.86
C GLY A 406 6.03 14.97 7.59
N ALA A 407 5.45 16.08 8.07
CA ALA A 407 6.06 17.41 7.93
C ALA A 407 7.38 17.54 8.74
N ILE A 408 7.41 17.01 9.96
CA ILE A 408 8.62 16.97 10.80
C ILE A 408 9.71 16.12 10.12
N ALA A 409 9.37 14.92 9.65
CA ALA A 409 10.30 14.05 8.96
C ALA A 409 10.84 14.71 7.67
N ALA A 410 9.97 15.38 6.91
CA ALA A 410 10.34 16.12 5.71
C ALA A 410 11.22 17.35 5.98
N SER A 411 11.19 17.90 7.19
CA SER A 411 12.03 19.05 7.59
C SER A 411 13.42 18.65 8.06
N ASN A 412 13.68 17.34 8.19
CA ASN A 412 14.96 16.81 8.70
C ASN A 412 15.65 15.99 7.59
N PRO A 413 16.60 16.59 6.83
CA PRO A 413 17.28 15.92 5.73
C PRO A 413 18.15 14.74 6.21
N ALA A 414 17.57 13.53 6.24
CA ALA A 414 18.25 12.31 6.65
C ALA A 414 17.69 11.09 5.88
N PRO A 415 18.53 10.04 5.65
CA PRO A 415 18.05 8.78 5.11
C PRO A 415 16.98 8.13 5.99
N PRO A 416 16.06 7.34 5.43
CA PRO A 416 15.92 7.00 4.00
C PRO A 416 15.05 8.00 3.20
N ILE A 417 14.61 9.09 3.79
CA ILE A 417 13.73 10.09 3.16
C ILE A 417 14.53 10.99 2.20
N PHE A 418 15.77 11.30 2.56
CA PHE A 418 16.70 12.06 1.75
C PHE A 418 17.90 11.19 1.40
N HIS A 419 18.48 11.45 0.23
CA HIS A 419 19.63 10.75 -0.29
C HIS A 419 20.81 11.72 -0.45
N PRO A 420 22.04 11.30 -0.11
CA PRO A 420 23.24 12.04 -0.44
C PRO A 420 23.36 12.33 -1.95
N THR A 421 23.82 13.51 -2.30
CA THR A 421 24.01 13.87 -3.73
C THR A 421 25.01 12.95 -4.44
N ASP A 422 26.03 12.47 -3.72
CA ASP A 422 27.01 11.52 -4.25
C ASP A 422 26.38 10.14 -4.52
N GLU A 423 25.47 9.69 -3.67
CA GLU A 423 24.70 8.48 -3.91
C GLU A 423 23.87 8.58 -5.20
N LEU A 424 23.10 9.66 -5.32
CA LEU A 424 22.29 9.89 -6.51
C LEU A 424 23.13 10.00 -7.79
N ALA A 425 24.33 10.54 -7.70
CA ALA A 425 25.26 10.61 -8.84
C ALA A 425 25.77 9.20 -9.22
N ALA A 426 26.10 8.35 -8.25
CA ALA A 426 26.49 6.96 -8.47
C ALA A 426 25.34 6.11 -9.06
N LEU A 427 24.13 6.28 -8.54
CA LEU A 427 22.92 5.65 -9.06
C LEU A 427 22.58 6.12 -10.49
N ASP A 428 22.81 7.40 -10.78
CA ASP A 428 22.62 7.95 -12.13
C ASP A 428 23.69 7.44 -13.12
N TRP A 429 24.91 7.19 -12.64
CA TRP A 429 25.94 6.52 -13.43
C TRP A 429 25.49 5.09 -13.78
N LEU A 430 25.04 4.28 -12.80
CA LEU A 430 24.49 2.94 -13.06
C LEU A 430 23.35 3.00 -14.08
N ARG A 431 22.44 3.95 -13.94
CA ARG A 431 21.30 4.12 -14.87
C ARG A 431 21.75 4.32 -16.31
N ARG A 432 22.88 5.00 -16.53
CA ARG A 432 23.41 5.31 -17.87
C ARG A 432 24.27 4.19 -18.43
N GLU A 433 25.08 3.57 -17.61
CA GLU A 433 26.16 2.67 -18.05
C GLU A 433 25.80 1.19 -17.91
N ALA A 434 25.08 0.79 -16.85
CA ALA A 434 24.73 -0.60 -16.64
C ALA A 434 23.76 -1.15 -17.69
N LEU A 435 23.84 -2.44 -17.95
CA LEU A 435 22.85 -3.13 -18.76
C LEU A 435 21.50 -3.12 -18.04
N ILE A 436 20.42 -2.85 -18.78
CA ILE A 436 19.07 -2.89 -18.23
C ILE A 436 18.76 -4.32 -17.77
N GLY A 437 18.39 -4.47 -16.49
CA GLY A 437 18.18 -5.79 -15.88
C GLY A 437 19.44 -6.54 -15.51
N GLY A 438 20.64 -5.96 -15.68
CA GLY A 438 21.90 -6.47 -15.13
C GLY A 438 21.86 -6.58 -13.62
N LEU A 439 22.74 -7.35 -13.00
CA LEU A 439 22.76 -7.59 -11.56
C LEU A 439 23.85 -6.75 -10.87
N VAL A 440 23.46 -6.01 -9.84
CA VAL A 440 24.37 -5.32 -8.92
C VAL A 440 24.38 -6.05 -7.58
N PHE A 441 25.56 -6.35 -7.07
CA PHE A 441 25.73 -6.90 -5.73
C PHE A 441 25.94 -5.74 -4.73
N SER A 442 25.16 -5.73 -3.66
CA SER A 442 25.15 -4.72 -2.60
C SER A 442 24.56 -5.29 -1.32
N THR A 443 24.67 -4.59 -0.19
CA THR A 443 23.88 -4.87 1.00
C THR A 443 22.40 -4.62 0.74
N PHE A 444 21.55 -5.04 1.67
CA PHE A 444 20.10 -4.81 1.61
C PHE A 444 19.75 -3.32 1.54
N GLU A 445 20.40 -2.51 2.36
CA GLU A 445 20.12 -1.08 2.50
C GLU A 445 20.33 -0.36 1.16
N SER A 446 21.50 -0.50 0.54
CA SER A 446 21.80 0.07 -0.78
C SER A 446 20.96 -0.59 -1.88
N GLY A 447 20.72 -1.89 -1.77
CA GLY A 447 19.96 -2.68 -2.73
C GLY A 447 18.50 -2.26 -2.85
N ASN A 448 17.92 -1.57 -1.85
CA ASN A 448 16.54 -1.09 -1.95
C ASN A 448 16.39 0.04 -2.97
N ASP A 449 17.37 0.93 -3.05
CA ASP A 449 17.33 2.11 -3.91
C ASP A 449 17.76 1.81 -5.35
N ILE A 450 18.74 0.94 -5.52
CA ILE A 450 19.40 0.68 -6.82
C ILE A 450 18.39 0.36 -7.95
N PRO A 451 17.42 -0.55 -7.82
CA PRO A 451 16.46 -0.83 -8.90
C PRO A 451 15.55 0.35 -9.24
N MET A 452 15.17 1.14 -8.24
CA MET A 452 14.36 2.33 -8.44
C MET A 452 15.06 3.36 -9.31
N TYR A 453 16.36 3.61 -9.05
CA TYR A 453 17.11 4.66 -9.71
C TYR A 453 17.78 4.18 -11.01
N ALA A 454 18.29 2.95 -11.05
CA ALA A 454 19.13 2.49 -12.15
C ALA A 454 18.42 1.54 -13.15
N GLY A 455 17.36 0.82 -12.75
CA GLY A 455 16.68 -0.12 -13.61
C GLY A 455 17.44 -1.44 -13.78
N VAL A 456 18.24 -1.79 -12.82
CA VAL A 456 19.00 -3.03 -12.70
C VAL A 456 18.36 -3.93 -11.64
N ARG A 457 18.77 -5.19 -11.56
CA ARG A 457 18.42 -6.10 -10.48
C ARG A 457 19.47 -6.01 -9.37
N VAL A 458 19.09 -6.47 -8.18
CA VAL A 458 20.00 -6.62 -7.05
C VAL A 458 19.92 -8.01 -6.46
N TYR A 459 21.00 -8.43 -5.77
CA TYR A 459 21.03 -9.70 -5.05
C TYR A 459 20.05 -9.71 -3.86
N ALA A 460 20.05 -8.64 -3.07
CA ALA A 460 19.13 -8.38 -1.97
C ALA A 460 18.78 -6.89 -1.93
N GLY A 461 17.54 -6.53 -1.57
CA GLY A 461 17.15 -5.11 -1.54
C GLY A 461 15.73 -4.84 -1.05
N HIS A 462 14.89 -5.86 -0.88
CA HIS A 462 13.54 -5.66 -0.35
C HIS A 462 13.13 -6.88 0.48
N SER A 463 12.77 -6.65 1.75
CA SER A 463 12.52 -7.73 2.73
C SER A 463 11.45 -8.74 2.32
N VAL A 464 10.53 -8.35 1.45
CA VAL A 464 9.46 -9.22 0.97
C VAL A 464 9.74 -9.78 -0.43
N GLU A 465 10.38 -9.00 -1.32
CA GLU A 465 10.57 -9.37 -2.73
C GLU A 465 11.93 -10.06 -3.00
N THR A 466 12.86 -10.00 -2.07
CA THR A 466 14.08 -10.82 -2.09
C THR A 466 13.74 -12.19 -1.56
N ASN A 467 13.77 -13.21 -2.42
CA ASN A 467 13.57 -14.59 -1.95
C ASN A 467 14.67 -14.99 -0.98
N ASP A 468 14.32 -15.75 0.05
CA ASP A 468 15.23 -16.17 1.12
C ASP A 468 15.96 -14.97 1.78
N PHE A 469 15.16 -13.90 2.02
CA PHE A 469 15.66 -12.58 2.45
C PHE A 469 16.62 -12.63 3.63
N ALA A 470 16.31 -13.40 4.68
CA ALA A 470 17.15 -13.47 5.87
C ALA A 470 18.55 -14.02 5.55
N GLU A 471 18.62 -15.13 4.80
CA GLU A 471 19.86 -15.76 4.36
C GLU A 471 20.65 -14.84 3.42
N LYS A 472 19.99 -14.28 2.39
CA LYS A 472 20.66 -13.40 1.43
C LYS A 472 21.17 -12.09 2.05
N SER A 473 20.45 -11.55 3.02
CA SER A 473 20.90 -10.34 3.72
C SER A 473 22.16 -10.64 4.56
N GLU A 474 22.20 -11.81 5.21
CA GLU A 474 23.37 -12.27 5.96
C GLU A 474 24.56 -12.53 5.02
N VAL A 475 24.32 -13.23 3.89
CA VAL A 475 25.36 -13.48 2.87
C VAL A 475 25.87 -12.17 2.27
N ALA A 476 24.97 -11.23 1.94
CA ALA A 476 25.35 -9.93 1.37
C ALA A 476 26.19 -9.12 2.35
N LEU A 477 25.84 -9.09 3.62
CA LEU A 477 26.61 -8.41 4.66
C LEU A 477 27.96 -9.10 4.87
N GLY A 478 27.98 -10.41 5.07
CA GLY A 478 29.19 -11.22 5.26
C GLY A 478 30.17 -11.19 4.08
N PHE A 479 29.69 -10.85 2.87
CA PHE A 479 30.58 -10.61 1.72
C PHE A 479 31.51 -9.44 1.96
N TYR A 480 31.05 -8.37 2.61
CA TYR A 480 31.86 -7.19 2.90
C TYR A 480 32.68 -7.32 4.19
N GLU A 481 32.26 -8.16 5.12
CA GLU A 481 32.98 -8.43 6.37
C GLU A 481 34.25 -9.26 6.12
N ASP A 482 35.21 -9.25 7.05
CA ASP A 482 36.52 -9.90 6.89
C ASP A 482 36.51 -11.45 6.99
N GLY A 483 35.33 -12.09 7.07
CA GLY A 483 35.19 -13.53 7.27
C GLY A 483 35.40 -14.43 6.02
N LEU A 484 35.33 -13.89 4.80
CA LEU A 484 35.43 -14.63 3.55
C LEU A 484 36.82 -14.47 2.90
N THR A 485 37.28 -15.55 2.25
CA THR A 485 38.48 -15.47 1.40
C THR A 485 38.18 -14.75 0.09
N ASP A 486 39.20 -14.14 -0.52
CA ASP A 486 39.06 -13.45 -1.82
C ASP A 486 38.57 -14.41 -2.93
N GLY A 487 38.92 -15.72 -2.85
CA GLY A 487 38.39 -16.75 -3.74
C GLY A 487 36.89 -16.93 -3.57
N ALA A 488 36.42 -17.13 -2.33
CA ALA A 488 35.00 -17.33 -2.04
C ALA A 488 34.15 -16.11 -2.46
N ARG A 489 34.67 -14.89 -2.31
CA ARG A 489 33.98 -13.67 -2.79
C ARG A 489 33.85 -13.66 -4.32
N ARG A 490 34.91 -14.04 -5.05
CA ARG A 490 34.85 -14.12 -6.52
C ARG A 490 33.85 -15.18 -6.96
N ASP A 491 33.94 -16.37 -6.38
CA ASP A 491 33.03 -17.48 -6.69
C ASP A 491 31.57 -17.07 -6.47
N LEU A 492 31.25 -16.32 -5.38
CA LEU A 492 29.91 -15.83 -5.11
C LEU A 492 29.44 -14.82 -6.17
N LEU A 493 30.27 -13.84 -6.55
CA LEU A 493 29.90 -12.85 -7.58
C LEU A 493 29.65 -13.52 -8.94
N GLU A 494 30.45 -14.53 -9.31
CA GLU A 494 30.28 -15.33 -10.53
C GLU A 494 29.00 -16.19 -10.46
N GLU A 495 28.78 -16.89 -9.34
CA GLU A 495 27.61 -17.75 -9.12
C GLU A 495 26.30 -16.98 -9.27
N VAL A 496 26.21 -15.79 -8.67
CA VAL A 496 24.99 -14.98 -8.75
C VAL A 496 24.88 -14.20 -10.07
N GLY A 497 25.95 -14.16 -10.87
CA GLY A 497 26.01 -13.43 -12.14
C GLY A 497 26.02 -11.90 -11.94
N ALA A 498 26.75 -11.43 -10.94
CA ALA A 498 26.88 -10.00 -10.69
C ALA A 498 27.70 -9.32 -11.80
N GLU A 499 27.20 -8.21 -12.35
CA GLU A 499 27.91 -7.38 -13.32
C GLU A 499 28.68 -6.25 -12.64
N TYR A 500 28.15 -5.80 -11.51
CA TYR A 500 28.77 -4.72 -10.72
C TYR A 500 28.71 -5.06 -9.24
N LEU A 501 29.75 -4.60 -8.51
CA LEU A 501 29.81 -4.55 -7.07
C LEU A 501 29.63 -3.08 -6.64
N TRP A 502 28.63 -2.81 -5.82
CA TRP A 502 28.36 -1.49 -5.25
C TRP A 502 29.02 -1.35 -3.89
N ILE A 503 29.59 -0.19 -3.61
CA ILE A 503 30.11 0.18 -2.30
C ILE A 503 29.62 1.58 -1.97
N GLY A 504 28.85 1.69 -0.93
CA GLY A 504 28.40 2.92 -0.29
C GLY A 504 28.72 2.90 1.21
N PRO A 505 28.16 3.83 1.99
CA PRO A 505 28.40 3.89 3.43
C PRO A 505 28.06 2.58 4.19
N PRO A 506 26.92 1.88 3.94
CA PRO A 506 26.63 0.63 4.62
C PRO A 506 27.67 -0.47 4.34
N GLU A 507 28.10 -0.61 3.08
CA GLU A 507 29.11 -1.58 2.69
C GLU A 507 30.47 -1.22 3.29
N ARG A 508 30.84 0.04 3.31
CA ARG A 508 32.10 0.50 3.90
C ARG A 508 32.17 0.28 5.41
N GLU A 509 31.04 0.47 6.11
CA GLU A 509 30.95 0.18 7.54
C GLU A 509 31.21 -1.31 7.80
N ALA A 510 30.62 -2.20 6.99
CA ALA A 510 30.84 -3.64 7.08
C ALA A 510 32.26 -4.07 6.65
N MET A 511 32.88 -3.38 5.69
CA MET A 511 34.22 -3.70 5.17
C MET A 511 35.34 -3.49 6.16
N CYS A 512 35.16 -2.64 7.16
CA CYS A 512 36.21 -2.24 8.09
C CYS A 512 35.90 -2.71 9.51
N ASP A 513 36.77 -3.54 10.05
CA ASP A 513 36.75 -3.94 11.47
C ASP A 513 38.00 -3.43 12.20
N THR A 514 38.22 -3.92 13.44
CA THR A 514 39.38 -3.58 14.24
C THR A 514 40.72 -4.13 13.70
N THR A 515 40.69 -5.04 12.72
CA THR A 515 41.82 -5.77 12.18
C THR A 515 42.24 -5.28 10.80
N GLY A 516 41.35 -4.63 10.08
CA GLY A 516 41.61 -4.08 8.74
C GLY A 516 40.35 -3.79 7.96
N CYS A 517 40.51 -3.48 6.66
CA CYS A 517 39.42 -3.28 5.74
C CYS A 517 39.57 -4.21 4.54
N PHE A 518 38.45 -4.81 4.11
CA PHE A 518 38.40 -5.53 2.85
C PHE A 518 38.63 -4.56 1.68
N ASP A 519 39.51 -4.93 0.74
CA ASP A 519 39.80 -4.13 -0.46
C ASP A 519 39.32 -4.88 -1.72
N PRO A 520 38.29 -4.40 -2.44
CA PRO A 520 37.78 -5.00 -3.67
C PRO A 520 38.83 -5.15 -4.78
N ALA A 521 39.87 -4.36 -4.79
CA ALA A 521 40.96 -4.49 -5.76
C ALA A 521 41.67 -5.85 -5.68
N ARG A 522 41.66 -6.52 -4.50
CA ARG A 522 42.18 -7.88 -4.33
C ARG A 522 41.42 -8.93 -5.12
N LEU A 523 40.16 -8.66 -5.45
CA LEU A 523 39.36 -9.54 -6.28
C LEU A 523 39.67 -9.42 -7.78
N GLY A 524 40.56 -8.49 -8.18
CA GLY A 524 40.84 -8.18 -9.57
C GLY A 524 39.73 -7.41 -10.28
N LEU A 525 38.82 -6.80 -9.52
CA LEU A 525 37.72 -6.00 -10.06
C LEU A 525 38.25 -4.64 -10.51
N VAL A 526 37.64 -4.08 -11.57
CA VAL A 526 38.01 -2.78 -12.11
C VAL A 526 37.08 -1.71 -11.53
N GLU A 527 37.65 -0.72 -10.82
CA GLU A 527 36.89 0.45 -10.41
C GLU A 527 36.46 1.26 -11.63
N VAL A 528 35.16 1.41 -11.85
CA VAL A 528 34.58 2.11 -13.00
C VAL A 528 33.93 3.43 -12.62
N TYR A 529 33.69 3.64 -11.32
CA TYR A 529 33.13 4.89 -10.79
C TYR A 529 33.58 5.13 -9.36
N ARG A 530 33.86 6.40 -9.02
CA ARG A 530 34.10 6.87 -7.65
C ARG A 530 33.63 8.31 -7.49
N GLN A 531 32.82 8.55 -6.46
CA GLN A 531 32.51 9.92 -6.01
C GLN A 531 32.19 9.89 -4.52
N GLY A 532 32.88 10.69 -3.71
CA GLY A 532 32.77 10.71 -2.27
C GLY A 532 33.00 9.31 -1.66
N GLU A 533 32.02 8.81 -0.94
CA GLU A 533 32.06 7.48 -0.30
C GLU A 533 31.52 6.36 -1.21
N TYR A 534 31.06 6.67 -2.41
CA TYR A 534 30.43 5.71 -3.34
C TYR A 534 31.41 5.25 -4.40
N MET A 535 31.51 3.93 -4.57
CA MET A 535 32.36 3.28 -5.56
C MET A 535 31.59 2.18 -6.28
N ILE A 536 31.89 1.98 -7.54
CA ILE A 536 31.31 0.89 -8.33
C ILE A 536 32.46 0.16 -9.02
N TYR A 537 32.51 -1.13 -8.83
CA TYR A 537 33.49 -2.02 -9.47
C TYR A 537 32.77 -2.89 -10.51
N LYS A 538 33.37 -3.06 -11.67
CA LYS A 538 32.90 -4.00 -12.69
C LYS A 538 33.42 -5.38 -12.36
N VAL A 539 32.51 -6.37 -12.40
CA VAL A 539 32.80 -7.80 -12.20
C VAL A 539 32.99 -8.46 -13.59
N GLY A 540 34.11 -9.13 -13.79
CA GLY A 540 34.48 -9.70 -15.07
C GLY A 540 35.01 -8.67 -16.09
N GLU A 541 35.66 -9.18 -17.19
CA GLU A 541 36.18 -8.32 -18.29
C GLU A 541 35.06 -7.65 -19.09
#